data_8600d1013c97ef451ca6908b8d56bf8e
#
_entry.id   8600d1013c97ef451ca6908b8d56bf8e
#
_cell.length_a   1.000
_cell.length_b   1.000
_cell.length_c   1.000
_cell.angle_alpha   90.00
_cell.angle_beta   90.00
_cell.angle_gamma   90.00
#
_symmetry.space_group_name_H-M   'P 1'
#
loop_
_entity.id
_entity.type
_entity.pdbx_description
1 polymer ?
#
loop_
_entity_poly.entity_id
_entity_poly.type
_entity_poly.pdbx_seq_one_letter_code
_entity_poly.pdbx_strand_id
1 'polypeptide(L)'
;MKAAKFNVFTQFRFLFFNSKTLNPLNPYSFRLLTVAAVLPSPEKSPEDQTEEELCRTPKDSADLFKQWGCSDDDISKIFQRRPSLQRMELKLLDSKLKILSELGLPSSDLTRIINCRPRFLDCRINRCLEERLEFFETLFGTKEILLKAIVRNPSLLTYDFHKQIKPIVAFYEQLGLSRSELVSMLLARPTLIPRTSLDDEKMDYIRRTGVEKGTTMYKHVVALFAISRSETIRQKVANLEKHGFTEDEVFRLFGRSPFLLTLSVDKVQRNMTYLLGTMKLSANLIQDNPCLLFLNLETAIKPRYLLGAKLDDMGLVPRVKGPSLLRAMRMTEKRFIKAFINCHPEDVAHELMEYYTGVKRVRRLAESSKKQLYRGFPF
;
A
#
# COMPACT_ATOMS: atom_id res chain seq x y z
N MET A 1 17.11 -2.48 35.86
CA MET A 1 15.88 -2.05 35.16
C MET A 1 16.07 -2.27 33.66
N LYS A 2 15.51 -3.34 33.10
CA LYS A 2 15.60 -3.65 31.66
C LYS A 2 14.50 -2.87 30.93
N ALA A 3 14.89 -1.85 30.17
CA ALA A 3 13.98 -1.14 29.28
C ALA A 3 13.53 -2.08 28.16
N ALA A 4 12.25 -2.41 28.12
CA ALA A 4 11.66 -3.18 27.05
C ALA A 4 11.74 -2.38 25.76
N LYS A 5 12.59 -2.80 24.82
CA LYS A 5 12.62 -2.31 23.43
C LYS A 5 11.30 -2.70 22.76
N PHE A 6 10.33 -1.82 22.81
CA PHE A 6 9.06 -1.99 22.10
C PHE A 6 9.31 -1.90 20.60
N ASN A 7 9.06 -3.00 19.91
CA ASN A 7 9.28 -3.14 18.49
C ASN A 7 8.20 -2.36 17.70
N VAL A 8 8.54 -1.16 17.25
CA VAL A 8 7.68 -0.25 16.46
C VAL A 8 7.12 -0.93 15.19
N PHE A 9 7.82 -1.96 14.69
CA PHE A 9 7.45 -2.71 13.50
C PHE A 9 6.11 -3.47 13.62
N THR A 10 5.80 -4.00 14.79
CA THR A 10 4.55 -4.74 15.03
C THR A 10 3.34 -3.82 15.03
N GLN A 11 3.52 -2.56 15.42
CA GLN A 11 2.44 -1.56 15.42
C GLN A 11 2.12 -1.04 14.01
N PHE A 12 3.12 -0.87 13.14
CA PHE A 12 2.90 -0.43 11.76
C PHE A 12 2.15 -1.47 10.92
N ARG A 13 2.40 -2.76 11.14
CA ARG A 13 1.66 -3.84 10.47
C ARG A 13 0.17 -3.82 10.83
N PHE A 14 -0.18 -3.45 12.07
CA PHE A 14 -1.56 -3.34 12.54
C PHE A 14 -2.30 -2.11 11.98
N LEU A 15 -1.63 -0.97 11.85
CA LEU A 15 -2.23 0.26 11.35
C LEU A 15 -2.54 0.22 9.84
N PHE A 16 -1.73 -0.49 9.06
CA PHE A 16 -1.95 -0.62 7.61
C PHE A 16 -2.97 -1.70 7.23
N PHE A 17 -3.18 -2.72 8.07
CA PHE A 17 -4.14 -3.78 7.78
C PHE A 17 -5.59 -3.46 8.16
N ASN A 18 -5.83 -2.46 9.01
CA ASN A 18 -7.18 -2.11 9.48
C ASN A 18 -7.82 -0.88 8.82
N SER A 19 -7.16 -0.23 7.86
CA SER A 19 -7.81 0.83 7.08
C SER A 19 -8.58 0.24 5.91
N LYS A 20 -9.78 -0.31 6.17
CA LYS A 20 -10.77 -0.69 5.15
C LYS A 20 -11.38 0.53 4.42
N THR A 21 -10.70 1.65 4.37
CA THR A 21 -11.18 2.85 3.69
C THR A 21 -10.09 3.47 2.83
N LEU A 22 -9.53 2.68 1.91
CA LEU A 22 -8.75 3.22 0.80
C LEU A 22 -9.15 2.47 -0.47
N ASN A 23 -9.97 3.12 -1.27
CA ASN A 23 -10.39 2.82 -2.64
C ASN A 23 -11.07 1.47 -2.91
N PRO A 24 -12.26 1.46 -3.54
CA PRO A 24 -12.99 0.27 -3.93
C PRO A 24 -12.40 -0.45 -5.17
N LEU A 25 -11.09 -0.42 -5.38
CA LEU A 25 -10.41 -1.04 -6.53
C LEU A 25 -9.31 -2.03 -6.12
N ASN A 26 -9.37 -2.63 -4.92
CA ASN A 26 -8.44 -3.71 -4.58
C ASN A 26 -9.20 -4.92 -3.99
N PRO A 27 -9.59 -5.91 -4.81
CA PRO A 27 -10.41 -7.06 -4.38
C PRO A 27 -9.60 -8.22 -3.82
N TYR A 28 -8.44 -8.02 -3.20
CA TYR A 28 -7.62 -9.13 -2.70
C TYR A 28 -7.59 -9.19 -1.17
N SER A 29 -8.71 -9.67 -0.59
CA SER A 29 -8.72 -10.24 0.76
C SER A 29 -8.47 -11.74 0.65
N PHE A 30 -7.38 -12.23 1.20
CA PHE A 30 -7.16 -13.66 1.42
C PHE A 30 -8.21 -14.17 2.40
N ARG A 31 -9.16 -14.97 1.91
CA ARG A 31 -9.93 -15.92 2.72
C ARG A 31 -9.19 -17.26 2.71
N LEU A 32 -8.72 -17.67 3.87
CA LEU A 32 -8.43 -19.08 4.15
C LEU A 32 -9.78 -19.81 4.17
N LEU A 33 -10.03 -20.61 3.15
CA LEU A 33 -11.12 -21.58 3.14
C LEU A 33 -10.54 -22.91 3.61
N THR A 34 -10.99 -23.34 4.78
CA THR A 34 -10.91 -24.73 5.23
C THR A 34 -11.80 -25.56 4.32
N VAL A 35 -11.20 -26.49 3.59
CA VAL A 35 -11.91 -27.45 2.75
C VAL A 35 -12.44 -28.56 3.66
N ALA A 36 -13.74 -28.65 3.85
CA ALA A 36 -14.42 -29.84 4.30
C ALA A 36 -14.69 -30.72 3.09
N ALA A 37 -14.19 -31.93 3.12
CA ALA A 37 -14.42 -32.94 2.08
C ALA A 37 -15.89 -33.36 2.04
N VAL A 38 -16.52 -33.19 0.88
CA VAL A 38 -17.78 -33.87 0.52
C VAL A 38 -17.50 -34.71 -0.70
N LEU A 39 -17.70 -36.02 -0.59
CA LEU A 39 -17.58 -37.01 -1.65
C LEU A 39 -18.69 -36.80 -2.70
N PRO A 40 -18.39 -36.89 -3.99
CA PRO A 40 -19.43 -36.87 -5.02
C PRO A 40 -19.91 -38.27 -5.39
N SER A 41 -21.21 -38.39 -5.57
CA SER A 41 -21.89 -39.53 -6.23
C SER A 41 -21.66 -39.48 -7.74
N PRO A 42 -21.68 -40.65 -8.44
CA PRO A 42 -21.30 -40.70 -9.83
C PRO A 42 -22.50 -40.52 -10.76
N GLU A 43 -22.44 -39.58 -11.71
CA GLU A 43 -23.25 -39.66 -12.94
C GLU A 43 -22.63 -38.92 -14.13
N LYS A 44 -22.45 -39.69 -15.19
CA LYS A 44 -22.38 -39.36 -16.64
C LYS A 44 -21.18 -38.60 -17.17
N SER A 45 -20.38 -39.37 -17.92
CA SER A 45 -19.42 -38.94 -18.92
C SER A 45 -20.03 -38.06 -20.02
N PRO A 46 -19.30 -37.01 -20.41
CA PRO A 46 -19.23 -36.57 -21.80
C PRO A 46 -17.78 -36.62 -22.30
N GLU A 47 -17.37 -37.74 -22.73
CA GLU A 47 -16.32 -37.89 -23.76
C GLU A 47 -16.93 -37.38 -25.05
N ASP A 48 -16.38 -36.34 -25.66
CA ASP A 48 -16.35 -35.97 -27.06
C ASP A 48 -16.42 -34.46 -27.40
N GLN A 49 -15.94 -33.55 -26.56
CA GLN A 49 -15.94 -32.11 -26.91
C GLN A 49 -14.64 -31.35 -26.68
N THR A 50 -13.54 -31.98 -26.31
CA THR A 50 -12.35 -31.25 -25.79
C THR A 50 -11.12 -31.23 -26.67
N GLU A 51 -11.03 -31.92 -27.77
CA GLU A 51 -9.82 -31.95 -28.65
C GLU A 51 -9.90 -31.01 -29.86
N GLU A 52 -11.07 -30.62 -30.34
CA GLU A 52 -11.21 -29.75 -31.53
C GLU A 52 -11.13 -28.22 -31.20
N GLU A 53 -11.32 -27.80 -29.97
CA GLU A 53 -11.22 -26.38 -29.62
C GLU A 53 -9.79 -25.91 -29.42
N LEU A 54 -8.84 -26.78 -29.12
CA LEU A 54 -7.44 -26.43 -28.80
C LEU A 54 -6.56 -26.13 -30.03
N CYS A 55 -7.05 -26.36 -31.24
CA CYS A 55 -6.25 -26.25 -32.47
C CYS A 55 -6.72 -25.19 -33.47
N ARG A 56 -7.63 -24.27 -33.07
CA ARG A 56 -8.04 -23.16 -33.94
C ARG A 56 -7.04 -22.02 -33.85
N THR A 57 -6.44 -21.68 -35.00
CA THR A 57 -5.64 -20.43 -35.10
C THR A 57 -6.52 -19.25 -34.73
N PRO A 58 -6.09 -18.36 -33.79
CA PRO A 58 -6.89 -17.22 -33.35
C PRO A 58 -7.17 -16.30 -34.55
N LYS A 59 -8.42 -15.92 -34.73
CA LYS A 59 -8.86 -15.04 -35.82
C LYS A 59 -8.55 -13.56 -35.51
N ASP A 60 -8.63 -13.21 -34.26
CA ASP A 60 -8.38 -11.85 -33.77
C ASP A 60 -7.76 -11.85 -32.37
N SER A 61 -7.49 -10.65 -31.85
CA SER A 61 -6.89 -10.47 -30.52
C SER A 61 -7.79 -10.98 -29.39
N ALA A 62 -9.13 -10.97 -29.56
CA ALA A 62 -10.05 -11.48 -28.55
C ALA A 62 -9.95 -13.00 -28.44
N ASP A 63 -9.93 -13.71 -29.59
CA ASP A 63 -9.75 -15.16 -29.63
C ASP A 63 -8.40 -15.55 -29.00
N LEU A 64 -7.35 -14.78 -29.27
CA LEU A 64 -6.04 -15.01 -28.67
C LEU A 64 -6.09 -14.86 -27.15
N PHE A 65 -6.72 -13.83 -26.62
CA PHE A 65 -6.85 -13.67 -25.18
C PHE A 65 -7.69 -14.78 -24.54
N LYS A 66 -8.72 -15.30 -25.22
CA LYS A 66 -9.49 -16.46 -24.77
C LYS A 66 -8.60 -17.71 -24.64
N GLN A 67 -7.75 -17.99 -25.64
CA GLN A 67 -6.80 -19.10 -25.59
C GLN A 67 -5.84 -18.99 -24.38
N TRP A 68 -5.51 -17.76 -23.96
CA TRP A 68 -4.70 -17.48 -22.77
C TRP A 68 -5.51 -17.41 -21.47
N GLY A 69 -6.81 -17.79 -21.48
CA GLY A 69 -7.65 -17.95 -20.30
C GLY A 69 -8.38 -16.68 -19.84
N CYS A 70 -8.48 -15.65 -20.70
CA CYS A 70 -9.27 -14.45 -20.38
C CYS A 70 -10.75 -14.70 -20.68
N SER A 71 -11.65 -14.29 -19.77
CA SER A 71 -13.08 -14.28 -19.99
C SER A 71 -13.51 -13.13 -20.93
N ASP A 72 -14.70 -13.19 -21.51
CA ASP A 72 -15.26 -12.10 -22.34
C ASP A 72 -15.35 -10.77 -21.58
N ASP A 73 -15.64 -10.81 -20.28
CA ASP A 73 -15.66 -9.63 -19.41
C ASP A 73 -14.23 -9.04 -19.19
N ASP A 74 -13.23 -9.91 -19.08
CA ASP A 74 -11.83 -9.48 -19.00
C ASP A 74 -11.38 -8.83 -20.30
N ILE A 75 -11.70 -9.42 -21.44
CA ILE A 75 -11.37 -8.91 -22.78
C ILE A 75 -12.01 -7.55 -23.02
N SER A 76 -13.28 -7.41 -22.66
CA SER A 76 -13.98 -6.12 -22.72
C SER A 76 -13.27 -5.03 -21.89
N LYS A 77 -12.85 -5.35 -20.67
CA LYS A 77 -12.08 -4.45 -19.80
C LYS A 77 -10.70 -4.12 -20.35
N ILE A 78 -10.02 -5.09 -20.96
CA ILE A 78 -8.71 -4.92 -21.59
C ILE A 78 -8.83 -3.93 -22.74
N PHE A 79 -9.76 -4.13 -23.65
CA PHE A 79 -9.96 -3.27 -24.81
C PHE A 79 -10.48 -1.87 -24.44
N GLN A 80 -11.33 -1.78 -23.42
CA GLN A 80 -11.74 -0.47 -22.89
C GLN A 80 -10.54 0.33 -22.35
N ARG A 81 -9.60 -0.32 -21.67
CA ARG A 81 -8.39 0.32 -21.12
C ARG A 81 -7.33 0.57 -22.19
N ARG A 82 -7.27 -0.28 -23.20
CA ARG A 82 -6.25 -0.30 -24.27
C ARG A 82 -6.84 -0.71 -25.61
N PRO A 83 -7.52 0.21 -26.31
CA PRO A 83 -8.06 -0.07 -27.65
C PRO A 83 -7.00 -0.47 -28.69
N SER A 84 -5.72 -0.05 -28.50
CA SER A 84 -4.60 -0.40 -29.37
C SER A 84 -4.38 -1.92 -29.49
N LEU A 85 -4.64 -2.68 -28.41
CA LEU A 85 -4.46 -4.13 -28.40
C LEU A 85 -5.44 -4.86 -29.31
N GLN A 86 -6.60 -4.27 -29.59
CA GLN A 86 -7.58 -4.83 -30.51
C GLN A 86 -7.06 -4.87 -31.97
N ARG A 87 -6.17 -3.92 -32.30
CA ARG A 87 -5.59 -3.76 -33.65
C ARG A 87 -4.15 -4.23 -33.75
N MET A 88 -3.61 -4.81 -32.66
CA MET A 88 -2.23 -5.30 -32.65
C MET A 88 -2.09 -6.54 -33.53
N GLU A 89 -0.95 -6.68 -34.19
CA GLU A 89 -0.61 -7.90 -34.94
C GLU A 89 -0.60 -9.12 -34.02
N LEU A 90 -1.36 -10.15 -34.41
CA LEU A 90 -1.55 -11.37 -33.59
C LEU A 90 -0.24 -12.08 -33.27
N LYS A 91 0.67 -12.19 -34.25
CA LYS A 91 1.99 -12.82 -34.04
C LYS A 91 2.81 -12.09 -32.99
N LEU A 92 2.75 -10.75 -32.99
CA LEU A 92 3.46 -9.92 -32.02
C LEU A 92 2.84 -10.03 -30.62
N LEU A 93 1.52 -10.06 -30.53
CA LEU A 93 0.80 -10.22 -29.26
C LEU A 93 1.06 -11.62 -28.68
N ASP A 94 0.95 -12.67 -29.46
CA ASP A 94 1.18 -14.05 -29.05
C ASP A 94 2.64 -14.27 -28.59
N SER A 95 3.63 -13.72 -29.32
CA SER A 95 5.03 -13.80 -28.92
C SER A 95 5.29 -13.20 -27.52
N LYS A 96 4.61 -12.09 -27.19
CA LYS A 96 4.72 -11.47 -25.86
C LYS A 96 4.08 -12.28 -24.75
N LEU A 97 2.96 -12.93 -25.05
CA LEU A 97 2.29 -13.81 -24.10
C LEU A 97 3.09 -15.09 -23.87
N LYS A 98 3.69 -15.66 -24.93
CA LYS A 98 4.59 -16.81 -24.85
C LYS A 98 5.80 -16.54 -23.96
N ILE A 99 6.46 -15.38 -24.10
CA ILE A 99 7.58 -14.99 -23.23
C ILE A 99 7.18 -15.05 -21.76
N LEU A 100 5.99 -14.55 -21.40
CA LEU A 100 5.51 -14.61 -20.01
C LEU A 100 5.24 -16.03 -19.53
N SER A 101 4.71 -16.89 -20.42
CA SER A 101 4.49 -18.31 -20.12
C SER A 101 5.80 -19.06 -19.93
N GLU A 102 6.77 -18.84 -20.81
CA GLU A 102 8.10 -19.46 -20.76
C GLU A 102 8.88 -19.09 -19.49
N LEU A 103 8.61 -17.92 -18.91
CA LEU A 103 9.13 -17.56 -17.59
C LEU A 103 8.60 -18.46 -16.47
N GLY A 104 7.55 -19.26 -16.72
CA GLY A 104 6.94 -20.17 -15.76
C GLY A 104 5.84 -19.53 -14.92
N LEU A 105 5.19 -18.48 -15.44
CA LEU A 105 4.00 -17.91 -14.81
C LEU A 105 2.79 -18.82 -15.06
N PRO A 106 2.01 -19.18 -14.01
CA PRO A 106 0.78 -19.93 -14.18
C PRO A 106 -0.28 -19.11 -14.93
N SER A 107 -1.19 -19.76 -15.63
CA SER A 107 -2.25 -19.11 -16.44
C SER A 107 -3.06 -18.08 -15.66
N SER A 108 -3.33 -18.33 -14.37
CA SER A 108 -4.02 -17.39 -13.49
C SER A 108 -3.26 -16.08 -13.28
N ASP A 109 -1.94 -16.12 -13.17
CA ASP A 109 -1.11 -14.94 -13.02
C ASP A 109 -0.92 -14.21 -14.35
N LEU A 110 -0.86 -14.95 -15.48
CA LEU A 110 -0.87 -14.36 -16.82
C LEU A 110 -2.15 -13.57 -17.08
N THR A 111 -3.31 -14.16 -16.86
CA THR A 111 -4.60 -13.49 -16.97
C THR A 111 -4.66 -12.24 -16.07
N ARG A 112 -4.16 -12.35 -14.86
CA ARG A 112 -4.07 -11.23 -13.92
C ARG A 112 -3.18 -10.10 -14.42
N ILE A 113 -2.01 -10.40 -14.97
CA ILE A 113 -1.09 -9.40 -15.55
C ILE A 113 -1.76 -8.70 -16.72
N ILE A 114 -2.36 -9.44 -17.62
CA ILE A 114 -3.05 -8.91 -18.80
C ILE A 114 -4.18 -7.97 -18.36
N ASN A 115 -5.04 -8.40 -17.42
CA ASN A 115 -6.16 -7.61 -16.94
C ASN A 115 -5.74 -6.36 -16.16
N CYS A 116 -4.76 -6.49 -15.26
CA CYS A 116 -4.37 -5.38 -14.40
C CYS A 116 -3.48 -4.36 -15.10
N ARG A 117 -2.70 -4.78 -16.11
CA ARG A 117 -1.70 -3.93 -16.76
C ARG A 117 -1.58 -4.18 -18.28
N PRO A 118 -2.67 -4.02 -19.05
CA PRO A 118 -2.67 -4.29 -20.48
C PRO A 118 -1.67 -3.43 -21.26
N ARG A 119 -1.32 -2.24 -20.75
CA ARG A 119 -0.28 -1.36 -21.34
C ARG A 119 1.07 -2.06 -21.52
N PHE A 120 1.38 -3.05 -20.67
CA PHE A 120 2.61 -3.82 -20.78
C PHE A 120 2.76 -4.48 -22.16
N LEU A 121 1.66 -4.93 -22.76
CA LEU A 121 1.66 -5.57 -24.06
C LEU A 121 1.95 -4.61 -25.24
N ASP A 122 1.78 -3.30 -25.07
CA ASP A 122 2.16 -2.29 -26.06
C ASP A 122 3.69 -2.06 -26.11
N CYS A 123 4.42 -2.45 -25.05
CA CYS A 123 5.83 -2.17 -24.91
C CYS A 123 6.69 -3.22 -25.66
N ARG A 124 7.92 -2.82 -26.02
CA ARG A 124 8.92 -3.74 -26.58
C ARG A 124 9.56 -4.55 -25.46
N ILE A 125 9.25 -5.85 -25.37
CA ILE A 125 9.74 -6.74 -24.31
C ILE A 125 11.11 -7.34 -24.67
N ASN A 126 11.32 -7.69 -25.94
CA ASN A 126 12.40 -8.57 -26.38
C ASN A 126 13.80 -7.93 -26.34
N ARG A 127 13.90 -6.61 -26.23
CA ARG A 127 15.22 -5.96 -26.23
C ARG A 127 15.94 -6.21 -24.90
N CYS A 128 17.09 -6.86 -24.97
CA CYS A 128 17.91 -7.24 -23.81
C CYS A 128 17.13 -8.09 -22.78
N LEU A 129 16.19 -8.93 -23.21
CA LEU A 129 15.38 -9.71 -22.28
C LEU A 129 16.22 -10.74 -21.51
N GLU A 130 17.08 -11.50 -22.20
CA GLU A 130 17.94 -12.53 -21.59
C GLU A 130 18.86 -11.90 -20.53
N GLU A 131 19.63 -10.87 -20.91
CA GLU A 131 20.52 -10.15 -19.99
C GLU A 131 19.76 -9.59 -18.77
N ARG A 132 18.53 -9.11 -19.00
CA ARG A 132 17.66 -8.60 -17.93
C ARG A 132 17.19 -9.68 -16.99
N LEU A 133 16.81 -10.84 -17.52
CA LEU A 133 16.36 -11.98 -16.72
C LEU A 133 17.50 -12.53 -15.87
N GLU A 134 18.69 -12.74 -16.46
CA GLU A 134 19.88 -13.16 -15.76
C GLU A 134 20.24 -12.20 -14.60
N PHE A 135 20.20 -10.90 -14.88
CA PHE A 135 20.42 -9.89 -13.85
C PHE A 135 19.37 -9.97 -12.72
N PHE A 136 18.10 -10.14 -13.08
CA PHE A 136 17.04 -10.25 -12.08
C PHE A 136 17.11 -11.55 -11.29
N GLU A 137 17.45 -12.67 -11.91
CA GLU A 137 17.67 -13.94 -11.21
C GLU A 137 18.79 -13.78 -10.18
N THR A 138 19.87 -13.11 -10.55
CA THR A 138 20.95 -12.78 -9.61
C THR A 138 20.46 -11.85 -8.50
N LEU A 139 19.69 -10.81 -8.83
CA LEU A 139 19.21 -9.82 -7.86
C LEU A 139 18.20 -10.42 -6.87
N PHE A 140 17.20 -11.14 -7.36
CA PHE A 140 16.11 -11.69 -6.55
C PHE A 140 16.49 -13.02 -5.85
N GLY A 141 17.53 -13.69 -6.31
CA GLY A 141 18.10 -14.89 -5.73
C GLY A 141 17.32 -16.17 -6.00
N THR A 142 16.00 -16.11 -6.17
CA THR A 142 15.16 -17.26 -6.53
C THR A 142 14.15 -16.90 -7.62
N LYS A 143 13.87 -17.87 -8.51
CA LYS A 143 12.87 -17.71 -9.57
C LYS A 143 11.49 -17.36 -9.02
N GLU A 144 11.10 -17.94 -7.89
CA GLU A 144 9.80 -17.66 -7.25
C GLU A 144 9.65 -16.21 -6.83
N ILE A 145 10.69 -15.60 -6.26
CA ILE A 145 10.68 -14.19 -5.85
C ILE A 145 10.65 -13.29 -7.08
N LEU A 146 11.41 -13.64 -8.12
CA LEU A 146 11.38 -12.93 -9.40
C LEU A 146 9.98 -12.95 -10.02
N LEU A 147 9.33 -14.12 -10.11
CA LEU A 147 7.98 -14.23 -10.62
C LEU A 147 6.98 -13.40 -9.82
N LYS A 148 7.05 -13.42 -8.49
CA LYS A 148 6.24 -12.54 -7.63
C LYS A 148 6.48 -11.05 -7.93
N ALA A 149 7.71 -10.65 -8.22
CA ALA A 149 8.03 -9.27 -8.58
C ALA A 149 7.44 -8.90 -9.95
N ILE A 150 7.55 -9.78 -10.95
CA ILE A 150 6.99 -9.58 -12.29
C ILE A 150 5.45 -9.50 -12.23
N VAL A 151 4.77 -10.38 -11.49
CA VAL A 151 3.31 -10.33 -11.31
C VAL A 151 2.87 -9.00 -10.68
N ARG A 152 3.63 -8.48 -9.73
CA ARG A 152 3.35 -7.18 -9.09
C ARG A 152 3.67 -5.99 -9.99
N ASN A 153 4.70 -6.11 -10.80
CA ASN A 153 5.16 -5.07 -11.70
C ASN A 153 5.71 -5.65 -13.01
N PRO A 154 4.84 -6.01 -13.97
CA PRO A 154 5.26 -6.51 -15.28
C PRO A 154 6.17 -5.54 -16.03
N SER A 155 6.10 -4.24 -15.71
CA SER A 155 6.96 -3.22 -16.32
C SER A 155 8.46 -3.41 -16.00
N LEU A 156 8.82 -4.26 -15.05
CA LEU A 156 10.22 -4.68 -14.85
C LEU A 156 10.81 -5.27 -16.14
N LEU A 157 10.00 -5.94 -16.96
CA LEU A 157 10.43 -6.49 -18.24
C LEU A 157 10.56 -5.43 -19.36
N THR A 158 10.03 -4.22 -19.16
CA THR A 158 9.95 -3.18 -20.20
C THR A 158 10.72 -1.90 -19.89
N TYR A 159 11.14 -1.67 -18.64
CA TYR A 159 11.98 -0.51 -18.30
C TYR A 159 13.31 -0.58 -19.01
N ASP A 160 13.92 0.57 -19.30
CA ASP A 160 15.25 0.61 -19.89
C ASP A 160 16.28 -0.02 -18.93
N PHE A 161 16.86 -1.14 -19.38
CA PHE A 161 17.69 -1.96 -18.54
C PHE A 161 19.01 -1.24 -18.17
N HIS A 162 19.66 -0.63 -19.16
CA HIS A 162 20.95 0.03 -18.96
C HIS A 162 20.81 1.43 -18.37
N LYS A 163 19.74 2.18 -18.73
CA LYS A 163 19.57 3.57 -18.30
C LYS A 163 18.79 3.71 -16.99
N GLN A 164 17.99 2.70 -16.63
CA GLN A 164 17.14 2.77 -15.43
C GLN A 164 17.42 1.66 -14.44
N ILE A 165 17.32 0.39 -14.84
CA ILE A 165 17.34 -0.73 -13.88
C ILE A 165 18.72 -0.83 -13.22
N LYS A 166 19.78 -1.09 -14.03
CA LYS A 166 21.15 -1.26 -13.52
C LYS A 166 21.64 -0.05 -12.69
N PRO A 167 21.53 1.20 -13.18
CA PRO A 167 22.00 2.35 -12.42
C PRO A 167 21.28 2.55 -11.08
N ILE A 168 19.96 2.30 -11.04
CA ILE A 168 19.19 2.47 -9.81
C ILE A 168 19.50 1.38 -8.80
N VAL A 169 19.68 0.14 -9.24
CA VAL A 169 20.11 -0.95 -8.34
C VAL A 169 21.49 -0.66 -7.77
N ALA A 170 22.47 -0.36 -8.63
CA ALA A 170 23.83 -0.02 -8.20
C ALA A 170 23.84 1.17 -7.24
N PHE A 171 23.00 2.17 -7.48
CA PHE A 171 22.87 3.33 -6.63
C PHE A 171 22.37 2.97 -5.21
N TYR A 172 21.35 2.13 -5.08
CA TYR A 172 20.89 1.69 -3.77
C TYR A 172 21.92 0.84 -3.03
N GLU A 173 22.69 0.02 -3.74
CA GLU A 173 23.80 -0.75 -3.17
C GLU A 173 24.92 0.19 -2.65
N GLN A 174 25.26 1.25 -3.39
CA GLN A 174 26.23 2.29 -2.95
C GLN A 174 25.76 3.03 -1.69
N LEU A 175 24.46 3.19 -1.51
CA LEU A 175 23.91 3.75 -0.27
C LEU A 175 24.03 2.81 0.93
N GLY A 176 24.49 1.57 0.73
CA GLY A 176 24.70 0.58 1.78
C GLY A 176 23.48 -0.29 2.05
N LEU A 177 22.53 -0.35 1.10
CA LEU A 177 21.41 -1.29 1.20
C LEU A 177 21.87 -2.67 0.74
N SER A 178 21.56 -3.68 1.55
CA SER A 178 21.79 -5.06 1.16
C SER A 178 20.84 -5.50 0.04
N ARG A 179 21.25 -6.51 -0.71
CA ARG A 179 20.43 -7.08 -1.78
C ARG A 179 19.05 -7.53 -1.30
N SER A 180 18.98 -8.15 -0.13
CA SER A 180 17.71 -8.59 0.49
C SER A 180 16.79 -7.42 0.85
N GLU A 181 17.34 -6.30 1.30
CA GLU A 181 16.57 -5.09 1.57
C GLU A 181 16.04 -4.47 0.29
N LEU A 182 16.87 -4.40 -0.76
CA LEU A 182 16.46 -3.89 -2.08
C LEU A 182 15.34 -4.75 -2.68
N VAL A 183 15.46 -6.07 -2.66
CA VAL A 183 14.41 -7.00 -3.09
C VAL A 183 13.11 -6.76 -2.31
N SER A 184 13.20 -6.64 -0.99
CA SER A 184 12.06 -6.30 -0.13
C SER A 184 11.40 -4.97 -0.53
N MET A 185 12.20 -3.95 -0.87
CA MET A 185 11.72 -2.65 -1.31
C MET A 185 11.02 -2.72 -2.68
N LEU A 186 11.61 -3.44 -3.63
CA LEU A 186 11.03 -3.63 -4.98
C LEU A 186 9.69 -4.39 -4.92
N LEU A 187 9.61 -5.42 -4.08
CA LEU A 187 8.36 -6.15 -3.85
C LEU A 187 7.29 -5.30 -3.17
N ALA A 188 7.67 -4.48 -2.20
CA ALA A 188 6.73 -3.62 -1.49
C ALA A 188 6.27 -2.42 -2.33
N ARG A 189 7.15 -1.90 -3.20
CA ARG A 189 6.93 -0.70 -4.01
C ARG A 189 7.30 -0.94 -5.47
N PRO A 190 6.39 -1.52 -6.26
CA PRO A 190 6.66 -1.86 -7.67
C PRO A 190 7.10 -0.67 -8.54
N THR A 191 6.74 0.55 -8.15
CA THR A 191 7.11 1.77 -8.87
C THR A 191 8.41 2.41 -8.37
N LEU A 192 9.19 1.71 -7.53
CA LEU A 192 10.44 2.24 -6.98
C LEU A 192 11.39 2.68 -8.10
N ILE A 193 11.69 1.78 -9.05
CA ILE A 193 12.62 2.06 -10.15
C ILE A 193 12.26 3.34 -10.92
N PRO A 194 11.06 3.47 -11.54
CA PRO A 194 10.78 4.64 -12.37
C PRO A 194 10.59 5.94 -11.57
N ARG A 195 10.42 5.86 -10.26
CA ARG A 195 10.19 7.02 -9.39
C ARG A 195 11.41 7.44 -8.59
N THR A 196 12.47 6.64 -8.58
CA THR A 196 13.69 6.99 -7.88
C THR A 196 14.34 8.19 -8.55
N SER A 197 14.52 9.24 -7.77
CA SER A 197 15.28 10.43 -8.09
C SER A 197 15.97 10.86 -6.81
N LEU A 198 17.28 10.90 -6.82
CA LEU A 198 18.10 11.34 -5.70
C LEU A 198 19.08 12.38 -6.22
N ASP A 199 18.98 13.54 -5.64
CA ASP A 199 19.85 14.69 -5.80
C ASP A 199 20.57 14.97 -4.47
N ASP A 200 21.48 15.92 -4.46
CA ASP A 200 22.26 16.28 -3.27
C ASP A 200 21.35 16.77 -2.14
N GLU A 201 20.26 17.45 -2.46
CA GLU A 201 19.26 17.93 -1.50
C GLU A 201 18.61 16.75 -0.76
N LYS A 202 18.16 15.72 -1.48
CA LYS A 202 17.56 14.54 -0.87
C LYS A 202 18.55 13.70 -0.09
N MET A 203 19.82 13.67 -0.56
CA MET A 203 20.90 13.02 0.17
C MET A 203 21.16 13.72 1.50
N ASP A 204 21.08 15.05 1.52
CA ASP A 204 21.17 15.82 2.76
C ASP A 204 19.98 15.54 3.68
N TYR A 205 18.77 15.53 3.16
CA TYR A 205 17.58 15.16 3.93
C TYR A 205 17.69 13.79 4.59
N ILE A 206 18.19 12.78 3.86
CA ILE A 206 18.42 11.43 4.41
C ILE A 206 19.43 11.50 5.57
N ARG A 207 20.55 12.23 5.41
CA ARG A 207 21.54 12.40 6.48
C ARG A 207 20.95 13.08 7.72
N ARG A 208 20.19 14.15 7.52
CA ARG A 208 19.51 14.90 8.61
C ARG A 208 18.50 14.08 9.40
N THR A 209 17.96 12.99 8.84
CA THR A 209 17.10 12.07 9.62
C THR A 209 17.83 11.40 10.78
N GLY A 210 19.17 11.35 10.77
CA GLY A 210 19.99 10.69 11.77
C GLY A 210 19.88 9.16 11.80
N VAL A 211 19.28 8.56 10.79
CA VAL A 211 19.09 7.09 10.74
C VAL A 211 20.34 6.44 10.18
N GLU A 212 20.95 5.58 10.98
CA GLU A 212 22.18 4.87 10.60
C GLU A 212 21.92 3.79 9.55
N LYS A 213 22.92 3.61 8.64
CA LYS A 213 22.93 2.52 7.66
C LYS A 213 22.84 1.17 8.36
N GLY A 214 22.18 0.22 7.72
CA GLY A 214 21.99 -1.14 8.29
C GLY A 214 20.88 -1.27 9.33
N THR A 215 20.27 -0.17 9.77
CA THR A 215 19.07 -0.24 10.61
C THR A 215 17.83 -0.59 9.79
N THR A 216 16.85 -1.25 10.42
CA THR A 216 15.61 -1.65 9.73
C THR A 216 14.81 -0.46 9.16
N MET A 217 15.01 0.74 9.69
CA MET A 217 14.34 1.96 9.23
C MET A 217 15.05 2.60 8.04
N TYR A 218 16.37 2.41 7.89
CA TYR A 218 17.17 3.05 6.87
C TYR A 218 16.63 2.84 5.45
N LYS A 219 16.31 1.60 5.09
CA LYS A 219 15.73 1.29 3.78
C LYS A 219 14.41 2.02 3.50
N HIS A 220 13.60 2.27 4.54
CA HIS A 220 12.34 3.00 4.39
C HIS A 220 12.58 4.49 4.23
N VAL A 221 13.55 5.05 4.96
CA VAL A 221 14.00 6.43 4.79
C VAL A 221 14.48 6.64 3.35
N VAL A 222 15.47 5.88 2.93
CA VAL A 222 16.04 5.99 1.58
C VAL A 222 14.96 5.83 0.50
N ALA A 223 14.12 4.78 0.57
CA ALA A 223 13.07 4.53 -0.41
C ALA A 223 12.09 5.70 -0.51
N LEU A 224 11.64 6.23 0.62
CA LEU A 224 10.59 7.25 0.64
C LEU A 224 11.09 8.62 0.22
N PHE A 225 12.31 9.00 0.61
CA PHE A 225 12.94 10.21 0.09
C PHE A 225 13.23 10.09 -1.41
N ALA A 226 13.75 8.95 -1.87
CA ALA A 226 14.04 8.73 -3.28
C ALA A 226 12.83 8.89 -4.20
N ILE A 227 11.66 8.39 -3.80
CA ILE A 227 10.45 8.44 -4.63
C ILE A 227 9.60 9.71 -4.41
N SER A 228 9.88 10.50 -3.38
CA SER A 228 9.18 11.74 -3.10
C SER A 228 9.76 12.89 -3.93
N ARG A 229 8.92 13.79 -4.40
CA ARG A 229 9.39 15.03 -5.05
C ARG A 229 9.94 15.97 -3.98
N SER A 230 11.08 16.63 -4.23
CA SER A 230 11.71 17.57 -3.31
C SER A 230 10.75 18.66 -2.85
N GLU A 231 9.96 19.20 -3.78
CA GLU A 231 8.92 20.17 -3.46
C GLU A 231 7.86 19.63 -2.47
N THR A 232 7.46 18.37 -2.62
CA THR A 232 6.50 17.74 -1.69
C THR A 232 7.13 17.54 -0.30
N ILE A 233 8.43 17.26 -0.23
CA ILE A 233 9.16 17.14 1.04
C ILE A 233 9.17 18.49 1.73
N ARG A 234 9.58 19.58 1.03
CA ARG A 234 9.59 20.94 1.56
C ARG A 234 8.23 21.38 2.09
N GLN A 235 7.15 21.11 1.35
CA GLN A 235 5.78 21.41 1.79
C GLN A 235 5.41 20.68 3.08
N LYS A 236 5.86 19.45 3.26
CA LYS A 236 5.61 18.67 4.48
C LYS A 236 6.44 19.15 5.66
N VAL A 237 7.68 19.56 5.41
CA VAL A 237 8.52 20.22 6.41
C VAL A 237 7.84 21.50 6.87
N ALA A 238 7.57 22.41 5.96
CA ALA A 238 6.90 23.69 6.27
C ALA A 238 5.55 23.52 6.96
N ASN A 239 4.80 22.46 6.65
CA ASN A 239 3.54 22.18 7.36
C ASN A 239 3.75 21.77 8.82
N LEU A 240 4.80 21.03 9.16
CA LEU A 240 5.11 20.65 10.53
C LEU A 240 5.73 21.82 11.32
N GLU A 241 6.57 22.65 10.67
CA GLU A 241 7.12 23.87 11.27
C GLU A 241 6.02 24.83 11.74
N LYS A 242 4.91 24.97 10.99
CA LYS A 242 3.74 25.77 11.41
C LYS A 242 3.12 25.30 12.73
N HIS A 243 3.42 24.08 13.15
CA HIS A 243 2.96 23.50 14.41
C HIS A 243 4.02 23.53 15.52
N GLY A 244 5.10 24.31 15.34
CA GLY A 244 6.12 24.57 16.35
C GLY A 244 7.29 23.57 16.36
N PHE A 245 7.45 22.74 15.32
CA PHE A 245 8.63 21.90 15.15
C PHE A 245 9.75 22.70 14.49
N THR A 246 10.98 22.51 14.93
CA THR A 246 12.15 22.93 14.18
C THR A 246 12.38 22.00 12.99
N GLU A 247 13.06 22.47 11.96
CA GLU A 247 13.35 21.67 10.76
C GLU A 247 14.08 20.37 11.13
N ASP A 248 15.03 20.40 12.04
CA ASP A 248 15.76 19.22 12.51
C ASP A 248 14.87 18.23 13.27
N GLU A 249 13.91 18.71 14.04
CA GLU A 249 12.92 17.86 14.69
C GLU A 249 12.02 17.17 13.66
N VAL A 250 11.68 17.86 12.57
CA VAL A 250 10.92 17.28 11.47
C VAL A 250 11.71 16.16 10.77
N PHE A 251 13.00 16.37 10.49
CA PHE A 251 13.83 15.32 9.89
C PHE A 251 14.03 14.13 10.85
N ARG A 252 14.24 14.37 12.13
CA ARG A 252 14.27 13.29 13.14
C ARG A 252 12.93 12.54 13.20
N LEU A 253 11.82 13.24 13.06
CA LEU A 253 10.49 12.65 13.02
C LEU A 253 10.32 11.77 11.75
N PHE A 254 10.81 12.22 10.58
CA PHE A 254 10.85 11.40 9.37
C PHE A 254 11.78 10.19 9.52
N GLY A 255 12.88 10.31 10.24
CA GLY A 255 13.76 9.19 10.57
C GLY A 255 13.06 8.13 11.42
N ARG A 256 12.35 8.54 12.47
CA ARG A 256 11.55 7.65 13.33
C ARG A 256 10.37 7.04 12.60
N SER A 257 9.75 7.78 11.69
CA SER A 257 8.53 7.38 10.99
C SER A 257 8.52 7.84 9.52
N PRO A 258 9.34 7.22 8.65
CA PRO A 258 9.47 7.64 7.25
C PRO A 258 8.14 7.65 6.48
N PHE A 259 7.21 6.80 6.88
CA PHE A 259 5.89 6.72 6.27
C PHE A 259 5.05 7.99 6.40
N LEU A 260 5.44 8.95 7.25
CA LEU A 260 4.84 10.30 7.27
C LEU A 260 4.95 10.99 5.91
N LEU A 261 6.02 10.69 5.15
CA LEU A 261 6.16 11.16 3.76
C LEU A 261 5.06 10.63 2.82
N THR A 262 4.31 9.61 3.20
CA THR A 262 3.18 9.09 2.41
C THR A 262 1.84 9.75 2.73
N LEU A 263 1.75 10.48 3.85
CA LEU A 263 0.53 11.17 4.25
C LEU A 263 0.37 12.48 3.46
N SER A 264 -0.87 12.87 3.19
CA SER A 264 -1.13 14.21 2.62
C SER A 264 -0.87 15.30 3.65
N VAL A 265 -0.46 16.48 3.18
CA VAL A 265 -0.27 17.68 4.00
C VAL A 265 -1.55 18.00 4.77
N ASP A 266 -2.71 17.99 4.11
CA ASP A 266 -4.03 18.22 4.72
C ASP A 266 -4.34 17.24 5.87
N LYS A 267 -4.03 15.95 5.73
CA LYS A 267 -4.24 14.97 6.80
C LYS A 267 -3.37 15.29 8.01
N VAL A 268 -2.08 15.56 7.80
CA VAL A 268 -1.14 15.87 8.87
C VAL A 268 -1.57 17.17 9.58
N GLN A 269 -1.88 18.21 8.81
CA GLN A 269 -2.33 19.49 9.34
C GLN A 269 -3.58 19.34 10.22
N ARG A 270 -4.61 18.65 9.74
CA ARG A 270 -5.84 18.45 10.52
C ARG A 270 -5.60 17.66 11.80
N ASN A 271 -4.83 16.59 11.72
CA ASN A 271 -4.51 15.81 12.90
C ASN A 271 -3.71 16.65 13.89
N MET A 272 -2.70 17.40 13.45
CA MET A 272 -1.90 18.29 14.29
C MET A 272 -2.76 19.37 14.97
N THR A 273 -3.60 20.06 14.19
CA THR A 273 -4.51 21.08 14.73
C THR A 273 -5.42 20.51 15.84
N TYR A 274 -5.95 19.30 15.64
CA TYR A 274 -6.81 18.68 16.64
C TYR A 274 -6.03 18.19 17.87
N LEU A 275 -4.89 17.52 17.67
CA LEU A 275 -4.06 17.00 18.74
C LEU A 275 -3.49 18.10 19.63
N LEU A 276 -2.97 19.17 19.04
CA LEU A 276 -2.41 20.32 19.79
C LEU A 276 -3.51 21.26 20.29
N GLY A 277 -4.46 21.61 19.43
CA GLY A 277 -5.49 22.62 19.73
C GLY A 277 -6.59 22.11 20.65
N THR A 278 -7.21 20.97 20.33
CA THR A 278 -8.37 20.43 21.07
C THR A 278 -7.93 19.51 22.20
N MET A 279 -7.05 18.55 21.90
CA MET A 279 -6.60 17.58 22.92
C MET A 279 -5.50 18.14 23.83
N LYS A 280 -4.93 19.31 23.50
CA LYS A 280 -3.86 19.98 24.27
C LYS A 280 -2.64 19.09 24.52
N LEU A 281 -2.32 18.21 23.59
CA LEU A 281 -1.10 17.39 23.65
C LEU A 281 0.12 18.26 23.32
N SER A 282 1.26 17.97 23.94
CA SER A 282 2.51 18.67 23.60
C SER A 282 3.08 18.18 22.27
N ALA A 283 3.83 19.04 21.57
CA ALA A 283 4.55 18.68 20.34
C ALA A 283 5.51 17.51 20.58
N ASN A 284 6.22 17.50 21.72
CA ASN A 284 7.12 16.42 22.10
C ASN A 284 6.41 15.07 22.22
N LEU A 285 5.19 15.05 22.78
CA LEU A 285 4.41 13.83 22.89
C LEU A 285 4.04 13.26 21.50
N ILE A 286 3.74 14.14 20.54
CA ILE A 286 3.45 13.75 19.15
C ILE A 286 4.74 13.26 18.46
N GLN A 287 5.87 13.92 18.70
CA GLN A 287 7.17 13.51 18.19
C GLN A 287 7.57 12.11 18.69
N ASP A 288 7.29 11.81 19.94
CA ASP A 288 7.53 10.49 20.52
C ASP A 288 6.50 9.44 20.06
N ASN A 289 5.33 9.89 19.63
CA ASN A 289 4.22 9.04 19.20
C ASN A 289 3.69 9.40 17.80
N PRO A 290 4.52 9.34 16.74
CA PRO A 290 4.13 9.74 15.39
C PRO A 290 2.98 8.91 14.82
N CYS A 291 2.67 7.76 15.42
CA CYS A 291 1.53 6.92 15.05
C CYS A 291 0.18 7.65 15.14
N LEU A 292 0.07 8.69 15.99
CA LEU A 292 -1.13 9.51 16.09
C LEU A 292 -1.47 10.22 14.77
N LEU A 293 -0.46 10.59 13.98
CA LEU A 293 -0.65 11.28 12.69
C LEU A 293 -1.22 10.36 11.60
N PHE A 294 -1.09 9.05 11.76
CA PHE A 294 -1.63 8.06 10.80
C PHE A 294 -3.10 7.75 11.05
N LEU A 295 -3.59 7.97 12.25
CA LEU A 295 -4.97 7.67 12.62
C LEU A 295 -5.94 8.53 11.79
N ASN A 296 -7.15 8.00 11.62
CA ASN A 296 -8.23 8.77 11.04
C ASN A 296 -8.81 9.70 12.11
N LEU A 297 -8.85 11.00 11.81
CA LEU A 297 -9.35 12.00 12.74
C LEU A 297 -10.80 11.77 13.12
N GLU A 298 -11.66 11.55 12.12
CA GLU A 298 -13.11 11.47 12.31
C GLU A 298 -13.58 10.12 12.86
N THR A 299 -12.91 9.03 12.51
CA THR A 299 -13.36 7.68 12.90
C THR A 299 -12.58 7.07 14.07
N ALA A 300 -11.45 7.67 14.46
CA ALA A 300 -10.62 7.13 15.54
C ALA A 300 -10.26 8.18 16.59
N ILE A 301 -9.61 9.30 16.21
CA ILE A 301 -9.10 10.26 17.19
C ILE A 301 -10.28 10.94 17.93
N LYS A 302 -11.15 11.62 17.20
CA LYS A 302 -12.29 12.35 17.79
C LYS A 302 -13.22 11.47 18.61
N PRO A 303 -13.73 10.32 18.07
CA PRO A 303 -14.66 9.51 18.83
C PRO A 303 -14.07 8.97 20.14
N ARG A 304 -12.81 8.57 20.12
CA ARG A 304 -12.15 8.04 21.31
C ARG A 304 -11.87 9.12 22.35
N TYR A 305 -11.48 10.31 21.90
CA TYR A 305 -11.27 11.45 22.79
C TYR A 305 -12.58 11.93 23.43
N LEU A 306 -13.63 12.07 22.62
CA LEU A 306 -14.94 12.52 23.10
C LEU A 306 -15.62 11.48 24.01
N LEU A 307 -15.46 10.16 23.70
CA LEU A 307 -15.89 9.12 24.63
C LEU A 307 -15.15 9.19 25.96
N GLY A 308 -13.83 9.50 25.91
CA GLY A 308 -13.06 9.71 27.13
C GLY A 308 -13.60 10.85 27.99
N ALA A 309 -13.99 11.96 27.38
CA ALA A 309 -14.63 13.08 28.09
C ALA A 309 -15.99 12.64 28.68
N LYS A 310 -16.84 11.93 27.90
CA LYS A 310 -18.12 11.41 28.38
C LYS A 310 -17.97 10.46 29.57
N LEU A 311 -16.95 9.57 29.55
CA LEU A 311 -16.64 8.68 30.68
C LEU A 311 -16.24 9.48 31.94
N ASP A 312 -15.47 10.55 31.76
CA ASP A 312 -15.10 11.41 32.89
C ASP A 312 -16.30 12.17 33.46
N ASP A 313 -17.16 12.70 32.60
CA ASP A 313 -18.39 13.42 33.00
C ASP A 313 -19.37 12.50 33.77
N MET A 314 -19.40 11.23 33.38
CA MET A 314 -20.21 10.20 34.08
C MET A 314 -19.49 9.62 35.33
N GLY A 315 -18.27 10.01 35.61
CA GLY A 315 -17.46 9.48 36.73
C GLY A 315 -17.06 8.01 36.56
N LEU A 316 -17.08 7.48 35.31
CA LEU A 316 -16.84 6.08 35.02
C LEU A 316 -15.34 5.74 34.89
N VAL A 317 -15.01 4.49 35.20
CA VAL A 317 -13.65 3.94 35.03
C VAL A 317 -13.73 2.71 34.12
N PRO A 318 -12.73 2.46 33.22
CA PRO A 318 -11.43 3.13 33.14
C PRO A 318 -11.48 4.48 32.41
N ARG A 319 -10.64 5.43 32.83
CA ARG A 319 -10.54 6.76 32.20
C ARG A 319 -9.62 6.76 30.99
N VAL A 320 -9.94 7.60 30.00
CA VAL A 320 -9.13 7.81 28.78
C VAL A 320 -8.32 9.11 28.92
N LYS A 321 -7.43 9.16 29.90
CA LYS A 321 -6.54 10.32 30.18
C LYS A 321 -5.09 9.89 30.40
N GLY A 322 -4.15 10.82 30.22
CA GLY A 322 -2.71 10.58 30.45
C GLY A 322 -2.16 9.39 29.66
N PRO A 323 -1.44 8.46 30.29
CA PRO A 323 -0.88 7.29 29.60
C PRO A 323 -1.93 6.37 28.97
N SER A 324 -3.13 6.29 29.53
CA SER A 324 -4.23 5.48 28.98
C SER A 324 -4.79 6.05 27.69
N LEU A 325 -4.72 7.37 27.47
CA LEU A 325 -5.11 8.02 26.22
C LEU A 325 -4.29 7.48 25.02
N LEU A 326 -2.97 7.45 25.14
CA LEU A 326 -2.09 6.93 24.09
C LEU A 326 -2.36 5.45 23.81
N ARG A 327 -2.61 4.66 24.88
CA ARG A 327 -3.00 3.25 24.75
C ARG A 327 -4.33 3.13 24.00
N ALA A 328 -5.33 3.92 24.38
CA ALA A 328 -6.65 3.95 23.76
C ALA A 328 -6.55 4.30 22.27
N MET A 329 -5.73 5.31 21.92
CA MET A 329 -5.52 5.69 20.50
C MET A 329 -4.87 4.59 19.67
N ARG A 330 -4.03 3.74 20.26
CA ARG A 330 -3.33 2.64 19.56
C ARG A 330 -4.13 1.33 19.47
N MET A 331 -5.21 1.19 20.21
CA MET A 331 -6.01 -0.03 20.22
C MET A 331 -6.74 -0.24 18.89
N THR A 332 -6.97 -1.50 18.53
CA THR A 332 -7.98 -1.83 17.52
C THR A 332 -9.36 -1.43 18.02
N GLU A 333 -10.30 -1.20 17.12
CA GLU A 333 -11.66 -0.79 17.50
C GLU A 333 -12.33 -1.80 18.43
N LYS A 334 -12.24 -3.09 18.11
CA LYS A 334 -12.76 -4.18 18.96
C LYS A 334 -12.20 -4.12 20.40
N ARG A 335 -10.88 -3.90 20.53
CA ARG A 335 -10.25 -3.80 21.86
C ARG A 335 -10.67 -2.53 22.60
N PHE A 336 -10.80 -1.42 21.88
CA PHE A 336 -11.24 -0.16 22.46
C PHE A 336 -12.67 -0.27 23.00
N ILE A 337 -13.61 -0.76 22.20
CA ILE A 337 -14.98 -0.99 22.60
C ILE A 337 -15.05 -1.92 23.83
N LYS A 338 -14.35 -3.06 23.80
CA LYS A 338 -14.32 -3.99 24.93
C LYS A 338 -13.77 -3.35 26.22
N ALA A 339 -12.73 -2.49 26.10
CA ALA A 339 -12.04 -1.94 27.25
C ALA A 339 -12.71 -0.71 27.86
N PHE A 340 -13.48 0.06 27.09
CA PHE A 340 -14.01 1.36 27.52
C PHE A 340 -15.52 1.50 27.35
N ILE A 341 -16.20 0.55 26.73
CA ILE A 341 -17.67 0.54 26.57
C ILE A 341 -18.25 -0.71 27.21
N ASN A 342 -17.89 -1.89 26.72
CA ASN A 342 -18.48 -3.17 27.16
C ASN A 342 -17.97 -3.67 28.53
N CYS A 343 -17.14 -2.88 29.20
CA CYS A 343 -16.73 -3.17 30.59
C CYS A 343 -17.72 -2.63 31.63
N HIS A 344 -18.74 -1.87 31.19
CA HIS A 344 -19.79 -1.28 32.03
C HIS A 344 -21.07 -2.14 32.01
N PRO A 345 -22.02 -1.90 32.96
CA PRO A 345 -23.35 -2.49 32.90
C PRO A 345 -24.04 -2.24 31.56
N GLU A 346 -24.99 -3.10 31.19
CA GLU A 346 -25.54 -3.16 29.83
C GLU A 346 -26.24 -1.87 29.40
N ASP A 347 -26.97 -1.23 30.30
CA ASP A 347 -27.62 0.06 30.11
C ASP A 347 -26.61 1.17 29.79
N VAL A 348 -25.56 1.29 30.62
CA VAL A 348 -24.46 2.25 30.43
C VAL A 348 -23.67 1.95 29.17
N ALA A 349 -23.39 0.67 28.90
CA ALA A 349 -22.66 0.27 27.70
C ALA A 349 -23.44 0.60 26.43
N HIS A 350 -24.77 0.48 26.45
CA HIS A 350 -25.64 0.86 25.33
C HIS A 350 -25.59 2.37 25.08
N GLU A 351 -25.74 3.21 26.13
CA GLU A 351 -25.63 4.67 26.02
C GLU A 351 -24.28 5.10 25.45
N LEU A 352 -23.19 4.55 25.99
CA LEU A 352 -21.84 4.84 25.52
C LEU A 352 -21.60 4.41 24.06
N MET A 353 -22.17 3.28 23.66
CA MET A 353 -22.07 2.78 22.27
C MET A 353 -22.84 3.66 21.30
N GLU A 354 -24.05 4.08 21.67
CA GLU A 354 -24.86 5.01 20.88
C GLU A 354 -24.13 6.35 20.69
N TYR A 355 -23.62 6.92 21.78
CA TYR A 355 -22.81 8.15 21.73
C TYR A 355 -21.58 7.98 20.83
N TYR A 356 -20.78 6.93 21.04
CA TYR A 356 -19.58 6.65 20.25
C TYR A 356 -19.89 6.50 18.75
N THR A 357 -20.97 5.80 18.43
CA THR A 357 -21.40 5.60 17.05
C THR A 357 -21.96 6.88 16.43
N GLY A 358 -22.70 7.67 17.21
CA GLY A 358 -23.21 8.98 16.81
C GLY A 358 -22.07 9.93 16.40
N VAL A 359 -21.05 10.04 17.24
CA VAL A 359 -19.85 10.86 16.94
C VAL A 359 -19.15 10.40 15.66
N LYS A 360 -19.07 9.10 15.37
CA LYS A 360 -18.46 8.57 14.14
C LYS A 360 -19.26 8.84 12.88
N ARG A 361 -20.58 9.06 12.98
CA ARG A 361 -21.47 9.33 11.84
C ARG A 361 -21.37 10.76 11.34
N VAL A 362 -20.82 11.69 12.13
CA VAL A 362 -20.64 13.08 11.72
C VAL A 362 -19.68 13.15 10.54
N ARG A 363 -20.25 13.39 9.35
CA ARG A 363 -19.46 13.53 8.12
C ARG A 363 -18.82 14.89 8.05
N ARG A 364 -17.59 14.94 7.52
CA ARG A 364 -16.90 16.18 7.23
C ARG A 364 -17.58 16.91 6.05
N LEU A 365 -17.94 18.18 6.23
CA LEU A 365 -18.53 19.02 5.17
C LEU A 365 -17.70 19.04 3.87
N ALA A 366 -16.37 19.07 3.98
CA ALA A 366 -15.47 19.05 2.83
C ALA A 366 -15.44 17.71 2.04
N GLU A 367 -15.87 16.60 2.63
CA GLU A 367 -15.95 15.31 1.91
C GLU A 367 -17.22 15.21 1.05
N SER A 368 -18.29 15.87 1.44
CA SER A 368 -19.50 15.97 0.63
C SER A 368 -19.27 16.78 -0.64
N SER A 369 -18.49 17.87 -0.55
CA SER A 369 -18.15 18.72 -1.70
C SER A 369 -17.23 18.03 -2.72
N LYS A 370 -16.25 17.24 -2.25
CA LYS A 370 -15.33 16.51 -3.16
C LYS A 370 -16.02 15.43 -3.97
N LYS A 371 -17.04 14.76 -3.44
CA LYS A 371 -17.79 13.73 -4.18
C LYS A 371 -18.66 14.30 -5.30
N GLN A 372 -19.04 15.57 -5.22
CA GLN A 372 -19.77 16.25 -6.29
C GLN A 372 -18.88 16.76 -7.41
N LEU A 373 -17.63 17.15 -7.11
CA LEU A 373 -16.66 17.71 -8.09
C LEU A 373 -16.04 16.64 -9.02
N TYR A 374 -16.04 15.36 -8.67
CA TYR A 374 -15.42 14.30 -9.48
C TYR A 374 -16.37 13.56 -10.42
N ARG A 375 -17.60 14.05 -10.65
CA ARG A 375 -18.53 13.49 -11.64
C ARG A 375 -18.36 14.07 -13.07
N GLY A 376 -17.27 14.74 -13.39
CA GLY A 376 -17.21 15.45 -14.64
C GLY A 376 -15.88 15.64 -15.35
N PHE A 377 -14.81 14.89 -15.06
CA PHE A 377 -13.59 14.98 -15.87
C PHE A 377 -13.08 13.60 -16.26
N PRO A 378 -13.18 13.22 -17.55
CA PRO A 378 -12.48 12.09 -18.11
C PRO A 378 -11.04 12.53 -18.46
N PHE A 379 -10.05 12.13 -17.66
CA PHE A 379 -8.66 12.08 -18.08
C PHE A 379 -8.10 10.69 -17.86
#